data_d0ca53c5f0f108d3e77e0b65b36b33e1
#
_entry.id   d0ca53c5f0f108d3e77e0b65b36b33e1
#
_cell.length_a   1.000
_cell.length_b   1.000
_cell.length_c   1.000
_cell.angle_alpha   90.00
_cell.angle_beta   90.00
_cell.angle_gamma   90.00
#
_symmetry.space_group_name_H-M   'P 1'
#
loop_
_entity.id
_entity.type
_entity.pdbx_description
1 polymer ?
#
loop_
_entity_poly.entity_id
_entity_poly.type
_entity_poly.pdbx_seq_one_letter_code
_entity_poly.pdbx_strand_id
1 'polypeptide(L)'
;MPSRACLDQFIAVVESGDHAGAIERFYTEDASMQENTAPPRVGRDVLVAHERAALARMSHVYSRAMSSLVEGDHVAIHWIFELTEKSGLVRRFDEVSLQEWRGDQIFRERFFYDPAKIVT
;
A
#
# COMPACT_ATOMS: atom_id res chain seq x y z
N MET A 1 -14.67 -6.25 -9.15
CA MET A 1 -14.19 -7.30 -8.25
C MET A 1 -12.91 -7.89 -8.83
N PRO A 2 -11.79 -7.84 -8.12
CA PRO A 2 -10.56 -8.40 -8.65
C PRO A 2 -10.66 -9.93 -8.74
N SER A 3 -9.97 -10.51 -9.73
CA SER A 3 -9.78 -11.95 -9.75
C SER A 3 -8.84 -12.34 -8.59
N ARG A 4 -8.97 -13.57 -8.09
CA ARG A 4 -8.08 -14.04 -7.02
C ARG A 4 -6.62 -14.03 -7.48
N ALA A 5 -6.38 -14.43 -8.73
CA ALA A 5 -5.04 -14.43 -9.29
C ALA A 5 -4.44 -13.02 -9.33
N CYS A 6 -5.23 -12.02 -9.71
CA CYS A 6 -4.77 -10.63 -9.75
C CYS A 6 -4.47 -10.09 -8.35
N LEU A 7 -5.35 -10.36 -7.38
CA LEU A 7 -5.12 -9.96 -5.99
C LEU A 7 -3.85 -10.60 -5.42
N ASP A 8 -3.65 -11.88 -5.68
CA ASP A 8 -2.45 -12.59 -5.22
C ASP A 8 -1.18 -12.02 -5.86
N GLN A 9 -1.22 -11.65 -7.14
CA GLN A 9 -0.10 -10.99 -7.82
C GLN A 9 0.19 -9.61 -7.23
N PHE A 10 -0.84 -8.82 -6.95
CA PHE A 10 -0.70 -7.52 -6.31
C PHE A 10 0.00 -7.65 -4.95
N ILE A 11 -0.50 -8.56 -4.11
CA ILE A 11 0.09 -8.82 -2.80
C ILE A 11 1.56 -9.24 -2.93
N ALA A 12 1.87 -10.14 -3.88
CA ALA A 12 3.24 -10.61 -4.08
C ALA A 12 4.19 -9.47 -4.49
N VAL A 13 3.74 -8.54 -5.35
CA VAL A 13 4.55 -7.38 -5.74
C VAL A 13 4.81 -6.47 -4.55
N VAL A 14 3.80 -6.20 -3.73
CA VAL A 14 3.98 -5.40 -2.51
C VAL A 14 4.94 -6.11 -1.54
N GLU A 15 4.76 -7.41 -1.33
CA GLU A 15 5.62 -8.20 -0.43
C GLU A 15 7.07 -8.27 -0.92
N SER A 16 7.31 -8.10 -2.21
CA SER A 16 8.68 -8.01 -2.76
C SER A 16 9.40 -6.71 -2.38
N GLY A 17 8.67 -5.74 -1.84
CA GLY A 17 9.18 -4.41 -1.51
C GLY A 17 9.00 -3.38 -2.62
N ASP A 18 8.54 -3.79 -3.79
CA ASP A 18 8.32 -2.89 -4.93
C ASP A 18 6.96 -2.22 -4.85
N HIS A 19 6.77 -1.37 -3.83
CA HIS A 19 5.50 -0.67 -3.60
C HIS A 19 5.15 0.26 -4.76
N ALA A 20 6.14 0.97 -5.31
CA ALA A 20 5.91 1.85 -6.45
C ALA A 20 5.49 1.06 -7.70
N GLY A 21 6.12 -0.08 -7.95
CA GLY A 21 5.75 -0.96 -9.06
C GLY A 21 4.34 -1.53 -8.90
N ALA A 22 3.91 -1.82 -7.67
CA ALA A 22 2.54 -2.25 -7.39
C ALA A 22 1.53 -1.16 -7.80
N ILE A 23 1.83 0.10 -7.48
CA ILE A 23 0.97 1.22 -7.88
C ILE A 23 0.92 1.35 -9.40
N GLU A 24 2.06 1.30 -10.07
CA GLU A 24 2.11 1.40 -11.54
C GLU A 24 1.28 0.32 -12.24
N ARG A 25 1.31 -0.90 -11.72
CA ARG A 25 0.68 -2.06 -12.37
C ARG A 25 -0.79 -2.22 -12.04
N PHE A 26 -1.21 -1.88 -10.82
CA PHE A 26 -2.53 -2.29 -10.31
C PHE A 26 -3.48 -1.14 -10.00
N TYR A 27 -3.04 0.12 -10.08
CA TYR A 27 -3.90 1.26 -9.77
C TYR A 27 -4.37 1.94 -11.06
N THR A 28 -5.59 2.50 -11.00
CA THR A 28 -6.10 3.30 -12.12
C THR A 28 -5.37 4.62 -12.21
N GLU A 29 -5.46 5.27 -13.38
CA GLU A 29 -4.82 6.58 -13.60
C GLU A 29 -5.34 7.64 -12.63
N ASP A 30 -6.62 7.57 -12.26
CA ASP A 30 -7.30 8.50 -11.34
C ASP A 30 -7.29 8.04 -9.89
N ALA A 31 -6.51 7.03 -9.55
CA ALA A 31 -6.51 6.43 -8.21
C ALA A 31 -6.16 7.42 -7.11
N SER A 32 -6.71 7.18 -5.92
CA SER A 32 -6.39 7.95 -4.73
C SER A 32 -5.92 7.05 -3.59
N MET A 33 -5.02 7.60 -2.76
CA MET A 33 -4.58 7.03 -1.50
C MET A 33 -4.79 8.02 -0.38
N GLN A 34 -5.31 7.53 0.74
CA GLN A 34 -5.50 8.32 1.95
C GLN A 34 -4.90 7.59 3.14
N GLU A 35 -4.20 8.32 4.00
CA GLU A 35 -3.69 7.78 5.25
C GLU A 35 -4.52 8.35 6.40
N ASN A 36 -5.17 7.46 7.16
CA ASN A 36 -6.07 7.85 8.26
C ASN A 36 -7.07 8.93 7.81
N THR A 37 -7.04 10.12 8.43
CA THR A 37 -7.92 11.24 8.10
C THR A 37 -7.20 12.37 7.36
N ALA A 38 -5.97 12.15 6.92
CA ALA A 38 -5.24 13.13 6.12
C ALA A 38 -5.90 13.32 4.74
N PRO A 39 -5.68 14.46 4.08
CA PRO A 39 -6.20 14.64 2.72
C PRO A 39 -5.65 13.58 1.77
N PRO A 40 -6.47 12.99 0.90
CA PRO A 40 -6.00 11.99 -0.06
C PRO A 40 -5.06 12.59 -1.09
N ARG A 41 -4.10 11.79 -1.55
CA ARG A 41 -3.32 12.07 -2.74
C ARG A 41 -4.03 11.46 -3.93
N VAL A 42 -4.12 12.18 -5.03
CA VAL A 42 -4.90 11.77 -6.21
C VAL A 42 -4.02 11.74 -7.45
N GLY A 43 -4.17 10.67 -8.23
CA GLY A 43 -3.45 10.46 -9.48
C GLY A 43 -2.32 9.45 -9.33
N ARG A 44 -2.32 8.43 -10.21
CA ARG A 44 -1.33 7.35 -10.16
C ARG A 44 0.10 7.88 -10.20
N ASP A 45 0.40 8.85 -11.07
CA ASP A 45 1.75 9.40 -11.20
C ASP A 45 2.20 10.10 -9.91
N VAL A 46 1.27 10.81 -9.24
CA VAL A 46 1.53 11.44 -7.95
C VAL A 46 1.83 10.38 -6.87
N LEU A 47 1.02 9.31 -6.85
CA LEU A 47 1.20 8.22 -5.90
C LEU A 47 2.53 7.51 -6.10
N VAL A 48 2.90 7.23 -7.34
CA VAL A 48 4.18 6.57 -7.68
C VAL A 48 5.36 7.45 -7.25
N ALA A 49 5.33 8.74 -7.58
CA ALA A 49 6.42 9.66 -7.24
C ALA A 49 6.59 9.78 -5.73
N HIS A 50 5.47 9.88 -4.97
CA HIS A 50 5.49 9.93 -3.52
C HIS A 50 6.11 8.66 -2.93
N GLU A 51 5.71 7.50 -3.42
CA GLU A 51 6.19 6.21 -2.94
C GLU A 51 7.68 6.01 -3.24
N ARG A 52 8.12 6.36 -4.45
CA ARG A 52 9.54 6.29 -4.82
C ARG A 52 10.40 7.17 -3.94
N ALA A 53 9.94 8.38 -3.64
CA ALA A 53 10.67 9.29 -2.74
C ALA A 53 10.78 8.72 -1.33
N ALA A 54 9.70 8.12 -0.81
CA ALA A 54 9.72 7.48 0.50
C ALA A 54 10.67 6.28 0.54
N LEU A 55 10.60 5.40 -0.45
CA LEU A 55 11.44 4.19 -0.51
C LEU A 55 12.91 4.52 -0.72
N ALA A 56 13.22 5.62 -1.41
CA ALA A 56 14.61 6.04 -1.64
C ALA A 56 15.36 6.38 -0.34
N ARG A 57 14.63 6.69 0.74
CA ARG A 57 15.22 6.95 2.06
C ARG A 57 15.43 5.69 2.88
N MET A 58 14.98 4.54 2.40
CA MET A 58 15.03 3.28 3.13
C MET A 58 16.25 2.46 2.72
N SER A 59 16.89 1.82 3.69
CA SER A 59 17.92 0.80 3.46
C SER A 59 17.32 -0.60 3.36
N HIS A 60 16.14 -0.80 3.99
CA HIS A 60 15.46 -2.10 3.97
C HIS A 60 13.95 -1.90 4.03
N VAL A 61 13.24 -2.71 3.27
CA VAL A 61 11.77 -2.72 3.21
C VAL A 61 11.29 -4.15 3.41
N TYR A 62 10.54 -4.39 4.50
CA TYR A 62 9.87 -5.66 4.76
C TYR A 62 8.37 -5.43 4.66
N SER A 63 7.69 -6.28 3.92
CA SER A 63 6.25 -6.14 3.68
C SER A 63 5.58 -7.50 3.70
N ARG A 64 4.52 -7.65 4.48
CA ARG A 64 3.78 -8.90 4.57
C ARG A 64 2.28 -8.66 4.73
N ALA A 65 1.48 -9.34 3.91
CA ALA A 65 0.04 -9.42 4.08
C ALA A 65 -0.25 -10.55 5.10
N MET A 66 -0.84 -10.19 6.21
CA MET A 66 -1.22 -11.14 7.26
C MET A 66 -2.54 -11.83 6.94
N SER A 67 -3.49 -11.10 6.37
CA SER A 67 -4.78 -11.62 5.96
C SER A 67 -5.43 -10.67 4.97
N SER A 68 -6.40 -11.17 4.22
CA SER A 68 -7.19 -10.37 3.29
C SER A 68 -8.63 -10.84 3.25
N LEU A 69 -9.55 -9.90 3.04
CA LEU A 69 -10.97 -10.14 2.89
C LEU A 69 -11.44 -9.47 1.60
N VAL A 70 -12.26 -10.18 0.83
CA VAL A 70 -12.82 -9.66 -0.42
C VAL A 70 -14.33 -9.74 -0.32
N GLU A 71 -14.99 -8.61 -0.59
CA GLU A 71 -16.44 -8.54 -0.72
C GLU A 71 -16.79 -7.65 -1.92
N GLY A 72 -17.20 -8.28 -3.02
CA GLY A 72 -17.47 -7.54 -4.26
C GLY A 72 -16.24 -6.78 -4.74
N ASP A 73 -16.40 -5.46 -4.91
CA ASP A 73 -15.31 -4.59 -5.37
C ASP A 73 -14.45 -4.06 -4.22
N HIS A 74 -14.71 -4.49 -2.99
CA HIS A 74 -13.98 -4.06 -1.80
C HIS A 74 -13.02 -5.15 -1.33
N VAL A 75 -11.79 -4.73 -1.02
CA VAL A 75 -10.75 -5.61 -0.47
C VAL A 75 -10.17 -4.95 0.77
N ALA A 76 -10.08 -5.68 1.87
CA ALA A 76 -9.37 -5.26 3.06
C ALA A 76 -8.15 -6.16 3.26
N ILE A 77 -6.99 -5.56 3.49
CA ILE A 77 -5.75 -6.31 3.72
C ILE A 77 -5.10 -5.82 5.01
N HIS A 78 -4.79 -6.76 5.89
CA HIS A 78 -4.00 -6.48 7.08
C HIS A 78 -2.52 -6.64 6.71
N TRP A 79 -1.77 -5.54 6.79
CA TRP A 79 -0.36 -5.47 6.44
C TRP A 79 0.51 -5.26 7.67
N ILE A 80 1.70 -5.85 7.63
CA ILE A 80 2.83 -5.44 8.46
C ILE A 80 3.92 -4.93 7.52
N PHE A 81 4.33 -3.68 7.72
CA PHE A 81 5.48 -3.10 7.04
C PHE A 81 6.54 -2.73 8.06
N GLU A 82 7.77 -3.12 7.82
CA GLU A 82 8.92 -2.62 8.57
C GLU A 82 9.88 -1.95 7.61
N LEU A 83 10.06 -0.65 7.79
CA LEU A 83 10.88 0.20 6.94
C LEU A 83 12.06 0.68 7.76
N THR A 84 13.28 0.30 7.34
CA THR A 84 14.51 0.76 7.99
C THR A 84 15.07 1.91 7.18
N GLU A 85 15.15 3.10 7.79
CA GLU A 85 15.74 4.27 7.14
C GLU A 85 17.27 4.10 7.04
N LYS A 86 17.88 4.83 6.12
CA LYS A 86 19.35 4.84 5.99
C LYS A 86 20.04 5.34 7.23
N SER A 87 19.34 6.14 8.06
CA SER A 87 19.79 6.57 9.38
C SER A 87 19.82 5.44 10.42
N GLY A 88 19.19 4.32 10.15
CA GLY A 88 19.03 3.19 11.07
C GLY A 88 17.71 3.19 11.83
N LEU A 89 16.90 4.24 11.74
CA LEU A 89 15.59 4.29 12.38
C LEU A 89 14.65 3.27 11.73
N VAL A 90 14.00 2.45 12.56
CA VAL A 90 13.01 1.47 12.09
C VAL A 90 11.61 2.01 12.33
N ARG A 91 10.80 1.99 11.28
CA ARG A 91 9.38 2.33 11.32
C ARG A 91 8.57 1.08 11.07
N ARG A 92 7.67 0.76 11.99
CA ARG A 92 6.79 -0.40 11.86
C ARG A 92 5.34 0.07 11.71
N PHE A 93 4.70 -0.41 10.66
CA PHE A 93 3.29 -0.15 10.41
C PHE A 93 2.51 -1.45 10.57
N ASP A 94 1.57 -1.44 11.51
CA ASP A 94 0.56 -2.48 11.63
C ASP A 94 -0.72 -1.83 11.16
N GLU A 95 -1.12 -2.12 9.92
CA GLU A 95 -2.15 -1.33 9.27
C GLU A 95 -3.12 -2.17 8.46
N VAL A 96 -4.31 -1.62 8.25
CA VAL A 96 -5.31 -2.18 7.34
C VAL A 96 -5.48 -1.22 6.17
N SER A 97 -5.39 -1.73 4.96
CA SER A 97 -5.79 -1.00 3.77
C SER A 97 -7.20 -1.44 3.37
N LEU A 98 -8.05 -0.46 3.12
CA LEU A 98 -9.38 -0.69 2.55
C LEU A 98 -9.36 -0.18 1.12
N GLN A 99 -9.60 -1.08 0.18
CA GLN A 99 -9.48 -0.81 -1.25
C GLN A 99 -10.81 -0.95 -1.95
N GLU A 100 -11.03 -0.10 -2.95
CA GLU A 100 -12.09 -0.26 -3.93
C GLU A 100 -11.46 -0.50 -5.30
N TRP A 101 -11.94 -1.54 -5.98
CA TRP A 101 -11.41 -2.00 -7.26
C TRP A 101 -12.41 -1.73 -8.40
N ARG A 102 -11.87 -1.48 -9.60
CA ARG A 102 -12.61 -1.51 -10.87
C ARG A 102 -12.01 -2.66 -11.68
N GLY A 103 -12.70 -3.82 -11.71
CA GLY A 103 -12.09 -5.02 -12.28
C GLY A 103 -10.81 -5.37 -11.55
N ASP A 104 -9.71 -5.45 -12.27
CA ASP A 104 -8.40 -5.81 -11.75
C ASP A 104 -7.51 -4.59 -11.44
N GLN A 105 -8.11 -3.41 -11.19
CA GLN A 105 -7.39 -2.20 -10.83
C GLN A 105 -8.01 -1.52 -9.61
N ILE A 106 -7.15 -0.97 -8.76
CA ILE A 106 -7.53 -0.22 -7.57
C ILE A 106 -7.75 1.24 -7.95
N PHE A 107 -8.90 1.81 -7.60
CA PHE A 107 -9.15 3.23 -7.83
C PHE A 107 -9.20 4.06 -6.56
N ARG A 108 -9.35 3.43 -5.40
CA ARG A 108 -9.34 4.12 -4.09
C ARG A 108 -8.76 3.19 -3.04
N GLU A 109 -7.86 3.74 -2.23
CA GLU A 109 -7.28 3.01 -1.09
C GLU A 109 -7.15 3.93 0.10
N ARG A 110 -7.50 3.42 1.28
CA ARG A 110 -7.33 4.13 2.54
C ARG A 110 -6.64 3.22 3.54
N PHE A 111 -5.59 3.75 4.15
CA PHE A 111 -4.84 3.03 5.18
C PHE A 111 -5.26 3.52 6.56
N PHE A 112 -5.43 2.58 7.48
CA PHE A 112 -5.78 2.84 8.88
C PHE A 112 -4.66 2.27 9.75
N TYR A 113 -4.01 3.14 10.49
CA TYR A 113 -2.97 2.76 11.44
C TYR A 113 -2.84 3.81 12.53
N ASP A 114 -2.19 3.45 13.64
CA ASP A 114 -1.95 4.39 14.74
C ASP A 114 -0.61 5.11 14.49
N PRO A 115 -0.61 6.40 14.11
CA PRO A 115 0.61 7.13 13.83
C PRO A 115 1.52 7.28 15.05
N ALA A 116 0.99 7.13 16.29
CA ALA A 116 1.79 7.18 17.50
C ALA A 116 2.62 5.91 17.73
N LYS A 117 2.34 4.83 16.98
CA LYS A 117 2.98 3.52 17.17
C LYS A 117 3.93 3.14 16.03
N ILE A 118 4.26 4.06 15.13
CA ILE A 118 5.09 3.78 13.95
C ILE A 118 6.55 3.56 14.35
N VAL A 119 7.09 4.41 15.21
CA VAL A 119 8.50 4.33 15.60
C VAL A 119 8.65 3.38 16.77
N THR A 120 9.56 2.44 16.62
CA THR A 120 9.88 1.43 17.65
C THR A 120 11.20 1.74 18.35
#